data_2f6a6817e54206a4eabe4713e73ce51a
#
_entry.id   2f6a6817e54206a4eabe4713e73ce51a
#
_cell.length_a   1.000
_cell.length_b   1.000
_cell.length_c   1.000
_cell.angle_alpha   90.00
_cell.angle_beta   90.00
_cell.angle_gamma   90.00
#
_symmetry.space_group_name_H-M   'P 1'
#
loop_
_entity.id
_entity.type
_entity.pdbx_description
1 polymer ?
#
loop_
_entity_poly.entity_id
_entity_poly.type
_entity_poly.pdbx_seq_one_letter_code
_entity_poly.pdbx_strand_id
1 'polypeptide(L)'
;MLPSSRQRDARGAIIAALLTVLGTALLPAGSYVAYALVWLAVAGAGAVVGYAPLSLARRGLIVLPFTLAALPLAFIRNDELIWSGALGSAQITISGAGLRIFFTTAAKAWISAQVGTILVRRYPIESIVGSLRALRLPDAIATGAGLTVRYLELLRGEAARMVRARAARSASPVAKRGARVGGSISWRAKVTGNLAGALFLRAYARAGRVEEAAIARGARGSLSLGAQIAPDTRIAVKLALALVAFATIAAGGALLPRF
;
A
#
# COMPACT_ATOMS: atom_id res chain seq x y z
N MET A 1 -29.84 8.91 -6.34
CA MET A 1 -29.06 9.94 -5.63
C MET A 1 -28.70 9.38 -4.28
N LEU A 2 -27.54 8.79 -4.10
CA LEU A 2 -27.06 8.36 -2.78
C LEU A 2 -26.56 9.60 -2.05
N PRO A 3 -26.81 9.74 -0.74
CA PRO A 3 -26.39 10.92 0.00
C PRO A 3 -24.88 11.03 -0.07
N SER A 4 -24.41 12.23 -0.40
CA SER A 4 -23.00 12.60 -0.40
C SER A 4 -22.40 12.23 0.95
N SER A 5 -21.72 11.07 1.03
CA SER A 5 -20.87 10.75 2.16
C SER A 5 -19.90 11.92 2.28
N ARG A 6 -19.98 12.68 3.38
CA ARG A 6 -18.99 13.71 3.72
C ARG A 6 -17.62 13.10 3.50
N GLN A 7 -16.94 13.53 2.45
CA GLN A 7 -15.58 13.09 2.19
C GLN A 7 -14.75 13.53 3.38
N ARG A 8 -14.28 12.57 4.16
CA ARG A 8 -13.50 12.83 5.37
C ARG A 8 -12.13 13.32 4.95
N ASP A 9 -11.67 14.40 5.57
CA ASP A 9 -10.34 14.93 5.32
C ASP A 9 -9.27 13.89 5.77
N ALA A 10 -8.46 13.42 4.82
CA ALA A 10 -7.40 12.46 5.09
C ALA A 10 -6.03 13.13 5.30
N ARG A 11 -5.92 14.48 5.22
CA ARG A 11 -4.64 15.21 5.30
C ARG A 11 -3.84 14.83 6.55
N GLY A 12 -4.48 14.97 7.70
CA GLY A 12 -3.80 14.67 8.96
C GLY A 12 -3.46 13.18 9.11
N ALA A 13 -4.32 12.28 8.59
CA ALA A 13 -4.04 10.85 8.60
C ALA A 13 -2.86 10.49 7.67
N ILE A 14 -2.74 11.14 6.51
CA ILE A 14 -1.60 10.96 5.61
C ILE A 14 -0.32 11.45 6.26
N ILE A 15 -0.34 12.64 6.87
CA ILE A 15 0.82 13.18 7.58
C ILE A 15 1.21 12.27 8.75
N ALA A 16 0.25 11.83 9.56
CA ALA A 16 0.48 10.91 10.66
C ALA A 16 1.08 9.58 10.19
N ALA A 17 0.55 9.02 9.10
CA ALA A 17 1.07 7.79 8.51
C ALA A 17 2.51 7.96 8.02
N LEU A 18 2.81 9.06 7.30
CA LEU A 18 4.15 9.37 6.83
C LEU A 18 5.14 9.55 7.99
N LEU A 19 4.77 10.34 9.00
CA LEU A 19 5.62 10.55 10.18
C LEU A 19 5.87 9.26 10.95
N THR A 20 4.86 8.39 11.08
CA THR A 20 5.03 7.08 11.73
C THR A 20 5.97 6.19 10.94
N VAL A 21 5.81 6.12 9.60
CA VAL A 21 6.69 5.32 8.75
C VAL A 21 8.12 5.86 8.76
N LEU A 22 8.31 7.18 8.65
CA LEU A 22 9.63 7.81 8.73
C LEU A 22 10.26 7.63 10.11
N GLY A 23 9.49 7.83 11.18
CA GLY A 23 9.97 7.60 12.55
C GLY A 23 10.43 6.16 12.76
N THR A 24 9.66 5.17 12.31
CA THR A 24 10.06 3.76 12.38
C THR A 24 11.29 3.45 11.52
N ALA A 25 11.44 4.09 10.37
CA ALA A 25 12.60 3.91 9.49
C ALA A 25 13.90 4.41 10.12
N LEU A 26 13.83 5.54 10.86
CA LEU A 26 14.98 6.18 11.52
C LEU A 26 15.41 5.47 12.80
N LEU A 27 14.60 4.58 13.38
CA LEU A 27 14.97 3.86 14.60
C LEU A 27 16.21 2.96 14.35
N PRO A 28 17.20 2.97 15.28
CA PRO A 28 18.39 2.16 15.13
C PRO A 28 18.07 0.66 15.22
N ALA A 29 18.92 -0.15 14.58
CA ALA A 29 18.80 -1.60 14.64
C ALA A 29 19.01 -2.10 16.09
N GLY A 30 18.15 -3.04 16.54
CA GLY A 30 18.23 -3.61 17.89
C GLY A 30 17.35 -2.93 18.95
N SER A 31 16.69 -1.83 18.66
CA SER A 31 15.77 -1.14 19.60
C SER A 31 14.40 -1.83 19.68
N TYR A 32 14.35 -3.08 20.08
CA TYR A 32 13.12 -3.89 20.09
C TYR A 32 12.00 -3.28 20.94
N VAL A 33 12.34 -2.65 22.07
CA VAL A 33 11.39 -1.97 22.96
C VAL A 33 10.72 -0.81 22.21
N ALA A 34 11.50 -0.01 21.45
CA ALA A 34 10.95 1.09 20.67
C ALA A 34 10.00 0.59 19.58
N TYR A 35 10.33 -0.51 18.87
CA TYR A 35 9.42 -1.11 17.89
C TYR A 35 8.14 -1.63 18.54
N ALA A 36 8.22 -2.27 19.71
CA ALA A 36 7.05 -2.75 20.44
C ALA A 36 6.13 -1.59 20.84
N LEU A 37 6.69 -0.50 21.32
CA LEU A 37 5.94 0.68 21.71
C LEU A 37 5.27 1.36 20.49
N VAL A 38 5.99 1.54 19.38
CA VAL A 38 5.41 2.06 18.13
C VAL A 38 4.28 1.16 17.65
N TRP A 39 4.48 -0.17 17.73
CA TRP A 39 3.42 -1.11 17.34
C TRP A 39 2.20 -0.99 18.26
N LEU A 40 2.36 -0.86 19.57
CA LEU A 40 1.25 -0.64 20.49
C LEU A 40 0.48 0.64 20.17
N ALA A 41 1.18 1.74 19.81
CA ALA A 41 0.55 2.98 19.38
C ALA A 41 -0.25 2.80 18.08
N VAL A 42 0.30 2.09 17.10
CA VAL A 42 -0.38 1.77 15.82
C VAL A 42 -1.59 0.84 16.06
N ALA A 43 -1.45 -0.16 16.95
CA ALA A 43 -2.54 -1.06 17.34
C ALA A 43 -3.66 -0.29 18.05
N GLY A 44 -3.31 0.62 18.97
CA GLY A 44 -4.26 1.52 19.65
C GLY A 44 -4.99 2.44 18.67
N ALA A 45 -4.28 3.05 17.71
CA ALA A 45 -4.89 3.85 16.65
C ALA A 45 -5.83 2.99 15.79
N GLY A 46 -5.46 1.76 15.48
CA GLY A 46 -6.30 0.79 14.79
C GLY A 46 -7.57 0.45 15.57
N ALA A 47 -7.46 0.24 16.87
CA ALA A 47 -8.60 -0.05 17.76
C ALA A 47 -9.60 1.11 17.82
N VAL A 48 -9.13 2.37 17.87
CA VAL A 48 -9.99 3.57 17.80
C VAL A 48 -10.76 3.63 16.47
N VAL A 49 -10.19 3.10 15.40
CA VAL A 49 -10.83 3.02 14.07
C VAL A 49 -11.76 1.79 13.96
N GLY A 50 -11.79 0.92 14.98
CA GLY A 50 -12.65 -0.26 15.05
C GLY A 50 -12.00 -1.54 14.50
N TYR A 51 -10.68 -1.60 14.45
CA TYR A 51 -9.95 -2.81 14.04
C TYR A 51 -9.47 -3.60 15.25
N ALA A 52 -9.76 -4.89 15.31
CA ALA A 52 -9.14 -5.77 16.29
C ALA A 52 -7.63 -5.84 16.04
N PRO A 53 -6.76 -5.64 17.05
CA PRO A 53 -5.31 -5.60 16.89
C PRO A 53 -4.76 -6.88 16.26
N LEU A 54 -5.34 -8.04 16.59
CA LEU A 54 -4.95 -9.32 16.00
C LEU A 54 -5.24 -9.40 14.48
N SER A 55 -6.36 -8.82 14.04
CA SER A 55 -6.71 -8.78 12.61
C SER A 55 -5.76 -7.87 11.83
N LEU A 56 -5.31 -6.79 12.46
CA LEU A 56 -4.34 -5.86 11.90
C LEU A 56 -2.95 -6.51 11.83
N ALA A 57 -2.52 -7.19 12.89
CA ALA A 57 -1.27 -7.93 12.94
C ALA A 57 -1.19 -9.00 11.84
N ARG A 58 -2.25 -9.82 11.68
CA ARG A 58 -2.31 -10.84 10.61
C ARG A 58 -2.23 -10.26 9.21
N ARG A 59 -2.78 -9.07 8.97
CA ARG A 59 -2.70 -8.42 7.65
C ARG A 59 -1.30 -7.86 7.37
N GLY A 60 -0.57 -7.45 8.38
CA GLY A 60 0.84 -7.07 8.25
C GLY A 60 1.72 -8.24 7.79
N LEU A 61 1.32 -9.50 8.00
CA LEU A 61 2.07 -10.68 7.57
C LEU A 61 2.22 -10.79 6.04
N ILE A 62 1.43 -10.08 5.26
CA ILE A 62 1.55 -10.02 3.79
C ILE A 62 2.94 -9.51 3.34
N VAL A 63 3.67 -8.82 4.21
CA VAL A 63 5.01 -8.31 3.94
C VAL A 63 6.10 -9.36 4.20
N LEU A 64 5.80 -10.43 4.96
CA LEU A 64 6.78 -11.48 5.30
C LEU A 64 7.53 -12.07 4.11
N PRO A 65 6.89 -12.41 2.97
CA PRO A 65 7.62 -12.95 1.82
C PRO A 65 8.70 -11.98 1.31
N PHE A 66 8.46 -10.68 1.40
CA PHE A 66 9.42 -9.66 0.99
C PHE A 66 10.54 -9.49 2.02
N THR A 67 10.25 -9.64 3.31
CA THR A 67 11.29 -9.58 4.35
C THR A 67 12.19 -10.81 4.32
N LEU A 68 11.71 -11.96 3.85
CA LEU A 68 12.53 -13.14 3.63
C LEU A 68 13.65 -12.89 2.61
N ALA A 69 13.50 -11.94 1.68
CA ALA A 69 14.57 -11.53 0.79
C ALA A 69 15.79 -10.92 1.52
N ALA A 70 15.61 -10.44 2.75
CA ALA A 70 16.70 -9.97 3.60
C ALA A 70 17.36 -11.09 4.42
N LEU A 71 16.83 -12.32 4.38
CA LEU A 71 17.38 -13.46 5.12
C LEU A 71 18.85 -13.80 4.74
N PRO A 72 19.29 -13.72 3.45
CA PRO A 72 20.68 -13.95 3.09
C PRO A 72 21.67 -13.05 3.83
N LEU A 73 21.26 -11.85 4.26
CA LEU A 73 22.11 -10.96 5.04
C LEU A 73 22.53 -11.56 6.38
N ALA A 74 21.75 -12.49 6.93
CA ALA A 74 22.09 -13.21 8.16
C ALA A 74 23.27 -14.19 7.96
N PHE A 75 23.53 -14.61 6.71
CA PHE A 75 24.54 -15.60 6.36
C PHE A 75 25.80 -15.01 5.69
N ILE A 76 25.69 -13.82 5.11
CA ILE A 76 26.78 -13.19 4.33
C ILE A 76 27.69 -12.33 5.22
N ARG A 77 27.17 -11.79 6.34
CA ARG A 77 27.98 -10.94 7.23
C ARG A 77 28.78 -11.79 8.20
N ASN A 78 30.08 -11.52 8.26
CA ASN A 78 31.03 -12.22 9.15
C ASN A 78 31.25 -11.49 10.50
N ASP A 79 30.42 -10.48 10.80
CA ASP A 79 30.50 -9.74 12.06
C ASP A 79 29.73 -10.49 13.16
N GLU A 80 30.30 -10.67 14.34
CA GLU A 80 29.68 -11.33 15.49
C GLU A 80 29.14 -12.74 15.16
N LEU A 81 30.02 -13.70 14.92
CA LEU A 81 29.66 -15.10 14.65
C LEU A 81 28.97 -15.72 15.88
N ILE A 82 27.69 -16.06 15.77
CA ILE A 82 26.96 -16.81 16.78
C ILE A 82 27.18 -18.32 16.58
N TRP A 83 27.26 -18.75 15.33
CA TRP A 83 27.41 -20.15 14.98
C TRP A 83 28.12 -20.31 13.64
N SER A 84 29.06 -21.23 13.57
CA SER A 84 29.76 -21.63 12.33
C SER A 84 29.66 -23.13 12.17
N GLY A 85 29.07 -23.60 11.07
CA GLY A 85 28.99 -25.01 10.71
C GLY A 85 29.48 -25.22 9.30
N ALA A 86 30.21 -26.32 9.10
CA ALA A 86 30.65 -26.74 7.78
C ALA A 86 29.66 -27.76 7.21
N LEU A 87 29.04 -27.43 6.08
CA LEU A 87 28.22 -28.36 5.29
C LEU A 87 28.98 -28.71 4.00
N GLY A 88 29.81 -29.75 4.05
CA GLY A 88 30.67 -30.09 2.94
C GLY A 88 31.77 -29.04 2.70
N SER A 89 31.85 -28.49 1.49
CA SER A 89 32.78 -27.41 1.12
C SER A 89 32.29 -26.00 1.41
N ALA A 90 31.06 -25.84 1.87
CA ALA A 90 30.45 -24.52 2.19
C ALA A 90 30.47 -24.30 3.71
N GLN A 91 31.07 -23.20 4.16
CA GLN A 91 30.95 -22.72 5.54
C GLN A 91 29.69 -21.87 5.66
N ILE A 92 28.71 -22.35 6.42
CA ILE A 92 27.53 -21.60 6.75
C ILE A 92 27.77 -20.90 8.08
N THR A 93 27.86 -19.59 8.04
CA THR A 93 28.04 -18.74 9.23
C THR A 93 26.75 -17.99 9.52
N ILE A 94 26.29 -18.02 10.77
CA ILE A 94 25.15 -17.21 11.21
C ILE A 94 25.70 -16.05 12.02
N SER A 95 25.51 -14.84 11.47
CA SER A 95 25.95 -13.60 12.08
C SER A 95 24.84 -13.00 12.96
N GLY A 96 25.18 -12.63 14.20
CA GLY A 96 24.28 -11.93 15.11
C GLY A 96 23.86 -10.55 14.58
N ALA A 97 24.79 -9.84 13.95
CA ALA A 97 24.52 -8.57 13.32
C ALA A 97 23.55 -8.73 12.14
N GLY A 98 23.71 -9.77 11.33
CA GLY A 98 22.81 -10.08 10.22
C GLY A 98 21.39 -10.43 10.66
N LEU A 99 21.25 -11.26 11.71
CA LEU A 99 19.97 -11.58 12.34
C LEU A 99 19.28 -10.33 12.90
N ARG A 100 20.02 -9.47 13.56
CA ARG A 100 19.52 -8.20 14.10
C ARG A 100 18.96 -7.31 13.01
N ILE A 101 19.67 -7.19 11.87
CA ILE A 101 19.20 -6.44 10.69
C ILE A 101 17.95 -7.09 10.10
N PHE A 102 17.91 -8.40 9.98
CA PHE A 102 16.74 -9.12 9.47
C PHE A 102 15.50 -8.84 10.32
N PHE A 103 15.57 -9.06 11.64
CA PHE A 103 14.43 -8.85 12.52
C PHE A 103 13.98 -7.39 12.58
N THR A 104 14.93 -6.43 12.56
CA THR A 104 14.59 -5.01 12.55
C THR A 104 13.94 -4.59 11.24
N THR A 105 14.42 -5.08 10.11
CA THR A 105 13.81 -4.80 8.79
C THR A 105 12.42 -5.41 8.70
N ALA A 106 12.24 -6.64 9.19
CA ALA A 106 10.95 -7.31 9.25
C ALA A 106 9.95 -6.53 10.13
N ALA A 107 10.37 -6.07 11.30
CA ALA A 107 9.54 -5.27 12.21
C ALA A 107 9.14 -3.92 11.60
N LYS A 108 10.10 -3.19 10.99
CA LYS A 108 9.84 -1.93 10.27
C LYS A 108 8.82 -2.11 9.16
N ALA A 109 9.01 -3.10 8.30
CA ALA A 109 8.13 -3.40 7.20
C ALA A 109 6.74 -3.82 7.68
N TRP A 110 6.66 -4.64 8.72
CA TRP A 110 5.42 -5.11 9.30
C TRP A 110 4.59 -3.98 9.94
N ILE A 111 5.22 -3.08 10.70
CA ILE A 111 4.56 -1.89 11.28
C ILE A 111 4.08 -0.96 10.17
N SER A 112 4.92 -0.66 9.16
CA SER A 112 4.58 0.22 8.05
C SER A 112 3.39 -0.31 7.23
N ALA A 113 3.31 -1.63 7.01
CA ALA A 113 2.18 -2.26 6.33
C ALA A 113 0.86 -2.10 7.10
N GLN A 114 0.90 -2.14 8.44
CA GLN A 114 -0.28 -1.92 9.28
C GLN A 114 -0.76 -0.47 9.19
N VAL A 115 0.16 0.50 9.25
CA VAL A 115 -0.15 1.93 9.07
C VAL A 115 -0.82 2.18 7.73
N GLY A 116 -0.27 1.65 6.64
CA GLY A 116 -0.87 1.71 5.30
C GLY A 116 -2.26 1.08 5.25
N THR A 117 -2.43 -0.08 5.90
CA THR A 117 -3.73 -0.79 5.97
C THR A 117 -4.80 0.04 6.69
N ILE A 118 -4.46 0.69 7.80
CA ILE A 118 -5.38 1.57 8.53
C ILE A 118 -5.79 2.75 7.65
N LEU A 119 -4.83 3.40 6.98
CA LEU A 119 -5.07 4.56 6.13
C LEU A 119 -6.03 4.23 4.99
N VAL A 120 -5.73 3.20 4.19
CA VAL A 120 -6.51 2.82 3.01
C VAL A 120 -7.91 2.31 3.36
N ARG A 121 -8.08 1.69 4.53
CA ARG A 121 -9.38 1.21 4.96
C ARG A 121 -10.26 2.29 5.59
N ARG A 122 -9.63 3.28 6.21
CA ARG A 122 -10.36 4.36 6.89
C ARG A 122 -10.85 5.42 5.93
N TYR A 123 -10.09 5.66 4.87
CA TYR A 123 -10.34 6.72 3.91
C TYR A 123 -10.51 6.13 2.51
N PRO A 124 -11.60 6.46 1.78
CA PRO A 124 -11.72 6.10 0.39
C PRO A 124 -10.60 6.77 -0.43
N ILE A 125 -10.20 6.13 -1.52
CA ILE A 125 -9.06 6.57 -2.32
C ILE A 125 -9.24 7.98 -2.89
N GLU A 126 -10.49 8.37 -3.16
CA GLU A 126 -10.86 9.73 -3.62
C GLU A 126 -10.53 10.79 -2.56
N SER A 127 -10.77 10.47 -1.28
CA SER A 127 -10.43 11.35 -0.16
C SER A 127 -8.92 11.48 0.00
N ILE A 128 -8.17 10.40 -0.19
CA ILE A 128 -6.71 10.40 -0.14
C ILE A 128 -6.16 11.29 -1.26
N VAL A 129 -6.60 11.10 -2.50
CA VAL A 129 -6.16 11.90 -3.65
C VAL A 129 -6.53 13.38 -3.49
N GLY A 130 -7.76 13.67 -3.04
CA GLY A 130 -8.19 15.04 -2.75
C GLY A 130 -7.36 15.71 -1.66
N SER A 131 -6.98 14.95 -0.62
CA SER A 131 -6.13 15.44 0.47
C SER A 131 -4.70 15.70 0.02
N LEU A 132 -4.14 14.90 -0.90
CA LEU A 132 -2.82 15.12 -1.50
C LEU A 132 -2.76 16.45 -2.28
N ARG A 133 -3.81 16.80 -3.02
CA ARG A 133 -3.93 18.11 -3.68
C ARG A 133 -3.82 19.25 -2.68
N ALA A 134 -4.47 19.11 -1.55
CA ALA A 134 -4.43 20.11 -0.50
C ALA A 134 -3.09 20.20 0.25
N LEU A 135 -2.24 19.17 0.14
CA LEU A 135 -0.85 19.14 0.62
C LEU A 135 0.14 19.75 -0.40
N ARG A 136 -0.36 20.59 -1.34
CA ARG A 136 0.42 21.28 -2.38
C ARG A 136 1.01 20.35 -3.44
N LEU A 137 0.40 19.20 -3.69
CA LEU A 137 0.76 18.41 -4.86
C LEU A 137 0.46 19.23 -6.13
N PRO A 138 1.34 19.25 -7.15
CA PRO A 138 1.09 19.94 -8.41
C PRO A 138 -0.27 19.54 -9.01
N ASP A 139 -1.03 20.52 -9.48
CA ASP A 139 -2.42 20.31 -9.96
C ASP A 139 -2.51 19.27 -11.07
N ALA A 140 -1.51 19.21 -11.94
CA ALA A 140 -1.47 18.22 -13.02
C ALA A 140 -1.45 16.78 -12.48
N ILE A 141 -0.62 16.51 -11.45
CA ILE A 141 -0.51 15.19 -10.82
C ILE A 141 -1.80 14.85 -10.05
N ALA A 142 -2.31 15.81 -9.29
CA ALA A 142 -3.55 15.61 -8.53
C ALA A 142 -4.75 15.35 -9.45
N THR A 143 -4.84 16.07 -10.58
CA THR A 143 -5.87 15.87 -11.59
C THR A 143 -5.73 14.51 -12.26
N GLY A 144 -4.52 14.14 -12.68
CA GLY A 144 -4.24 12.82 -13.26
C GLY A 144 -4.58 11.67 -12.32
N ALA A 145 -4.20 11.77 -11.03
CA ALA A 145 -4.56 10.78 -10.02
C ALA A 145 -6.08 10.68 -9.81
N GLY A 146 -6.78 11.81 -9.73
CA GLY A 146 -8.25 11.84 -9.59
C GLY A 146 -8.97 11.22 -10.79
N LEU A 147 -8.53 11.54 -12.00
CA LEU A 147 -9.03 10.90 -13.23
C LEU A 147 -8.74 9.40 -13.23
N THR A 148 -7.53 8.99 -12.85
CA THR A 148 -7.16 7.57 -12.76
C THR A 148 -8.12 6.80 -11.87
N VAL A 149 -8.39 7.28 -10.67
CA VAL A 149 -9.31 6.64 -9.72
C VAL A 149 -10.71 6.53 -10.31
N ARG A 150 -11.22 7.62 -10.88
CA ARG A 150 -12.56 7.66 -11.49
C ARG A 150 -12.70 6.70 -12.67
N TYR A 151 -11.70 6.66 -13.56
CA TYR A 151 -11.75 5.79 -14.73
C TYR A 151 -11.41 4.34 -14.42
N LEU A 152 -10.69 4.07 -13.33
CA LEU A 152 -10.40 2.71 -12.89
C LEU A 152 -11.68 1.90 -12.63
N GLU A 153 -12.66 2.47 -11.93
CA GLU A 153 -13.94 1.80 -11.67
C GLU A 153 -14.73 1.56 -12.96
N LEU A 154 -14.73 2.52 -13.86
CA LEU A 154 -15.40 2.41 -15.16
C LEU A 154 -14.76 1.33 -16.01
N LEU A 155 -13.42 1.29 -16.09
CA LEU A 155 -12.66 0.29 -16.85
C LEU A 155 -12.79 -1.11 -16.22
N ARG A 156 -12.84 -1.22 -14.90
CA ARG A 156 -13.16 -2.51 -14.23
C ARG A 156 -14.52 -3.05 -14.62
N GLY A 157 -15.53 -2.18 -14.68
CA GLY A 157 -16.86 -2.56 -15.16
C GLY A 157 -16.85 -3.00 -16.62
N GLU A 158 -16.11 -2.32 -17.49
CA GLU A 158 -15.97 -2.68 -18.90
C GLU A 158 -15.21 -3.98 -19.06
N ALA A 159 -14.08 -4.17 -18.38
CA ALA A 159 -13.31 -5.41 -18.36
C ALA A 159 -14.19 -6.60 -17.92
N ALA A 160 -14.96 -6.44 -16.86
CA ALA A 160 -15.87 -7.48 -16.37
C ALA A 160 -16.95 -7.84 -17.42
N ARG A 161 -17.51 -6.87 -18.14
CA ARG A 161 -18.44 -7.13 -19.26
C ARG A 161 -17.76 -7.90 -20.38
N MET A 162 -16.55 -7.52 -20.78
CA MET A 162 -15.78 -8.20 -21.83
C MET A 162 -15.46 -9.64 -21.43
N VAL A 163 -15.06 -9.89 -20.18
CA VAL A 163 -14.79 -11.25 -19.68
C VAL A 163 -16.05 -12.08 -19.70
N ARG A 164 -17.19 -11.55 -19.25
CA ARG A 164 -18.49 -12.27 -19.30
C ARG A 164 -18.92 -12.56 -20.73
N ALA A 165 -18.84 -11.59 -21.63
CA ALA A 165 -19.18 -11.80 -23.05
C ALA A 165 -18.30 -12.87 -23.70
N ARG A 166 -17.01 -12.90 -23.36
CA ARG A 166 -16.11 -13.98 -23.79
C ARG A 166 -16.55 -15.33 -23.23
N ALA A 167 -16.83 -15.40 -21.91
CA ALA A 167 -17.25 -16.65 -21.28
C ALA A 167 -18.50 -17.22 -21.96
N ALA A 168 -19.49 -16.38 -22.26
CA ALA A 168 -20.71 -16.77 -22.99
C ALA A 168 -20.42 -17.33 -24.39
N ARG A 169 -19.45 -16.77 -25.11
CA ARG A 169 -19.07 -17.25 -26.46
C ARG A 169 -18.22 -18.52 -26.43
N SER A 170 -17.52 -18.79 -25.32
CA SER A 170 -16.69 -20.00 -25.15
C SER A 170 -17.39 -21.12 -24.39
N ALA A 171 -18.62 -20.91 -23.96
CA ALA A 171 -19.44 -21.96 -23.35
C ALA A 171 -19.82 -22.99 -24.42
N SER A 172 -19.13 -24.15 -24.41
CA SER A 172 -19.52 -25.29 -25.24
C SER A 172 -20.58 -26.12 -24.48
N PRO A 173 -21.74 -26.42 -25.05
CA PRO A 173 -22.76 -27.28 -24.43
C PRO A 173 -22.29 -28.72 -24.27
N VAL A 174 -21.18 -29.09 -24.93
CA VAL A 174 -20.62 -30.47 -24.85
C VAL A 174 -19.25 -30.40 -24.19
N ALA A 175 -19.20 -30.23 -22.87
CA ALA A 175 -17.99 -30.50 -22.12
C ALA A 175 -17.81 -32.03 -22.07
N LYS A 176 -16.96 -32.59 -22.95
CA LYS A 176 -16.49 -33.98 -22.77
C LYS A 176 -15.88 -34.10 -21.38
N ARG A 177 -16.39 -35.05 -20.57
CA ARG A 177 -15.85 -35.37 -19.24
C ARG A 177 -14.32 -35.48 -19.35
N GLY A 178 -13.57 -34.65 -18.64
CA GLY A 178 -12.09 -34.60 -18.68
C GLY A 178 -11.44 -33.56 -19.57
N ALA A 179 -12.16 -32.87 -20.46
CA ALA A 179 -11.60 -31.72 -21.20
C ALA A 179 -11.47 -30.51 -20.27
N ARG A 180 -10.26 -29.94 -20.20
CA ARG A 180 -10.03 -28.68 -19.47
C ARG A 180 -10.84 -27.56 -20.15
N VAL A 181 -11.99 -27.23 -19.58
CA VAL A 181 -12.81 -26.11 -20.04
C VAL A 181 -11.95 -24.83 -19.97
N GLY A 182 -11.66 -24.25 -21.14
CA GLY A 182 -10.94 -22.98 -21.20
C GLY A 182 -9.58 -22.99 -21.88
N GLY A 183 -9.19 -24.06 -22.60
CA GLY A 183 -7.99 -24.10 -23.44
C GLY A 183 -6.65 -24.16 -22.69
N SER A 184 -5.53 -24.20 -23.43
CA SER A 184 -4.18 -24.20 -22.89
C SER A 184 -3.84 -22.89 -22.19
N ILE A 185 -2.80 -22.87 -21.35
CA ILE A 185 -2.31 -21.66 -20.67
C ILE A 185 -1.90 -20.60 -21.69
N SER A 186 -1.24 -21.01 -22.77
CA SER A 186 -0.83 -20.11 -23.87
C SER A 186 -2.04 -19.49 -24.57
N TRP A 187 -3.08 -20.26 -24.83
CA TRP A 187 -4.32 -19.76 -25.40
C TRP A 187 -5.02 -18.74 -24.46
N ARG A 188 -5.09 -19.05 -23.16
CA ARG A 188 -5.65 -18.13 -22.17
C ARG A 188 -4.85 -16.83 -22.09
N ALA A 189 -3.52 -16.89 -22.12
CA ALA A 189 -2.66 -15.72 -22.13
C ALA A 189 -2.90 -14.85 -23.37
N LYS A 190 -2.95 -15.46 -24.56
CA LYS A 190 -3.24 -14.77 -25.82
C LYS A 190 -4.59 -14.07 -25.80
N VAL A 191 -5.63 -14.76 -25.35
CA VAL A 191 -6.99 -14.18 -25.30
C VAL A 191 -7.07 -13.07 -24.23
N THR A 192 -6.43 -13.23 -23.09
CA THR A 192 -6.37 -12.18 -22.05
C THR A 192 -5.60 -10.97 -22.58
N GLY A 193 -4.48 -11.19 -23.28
CA GLY A 193 -3.73 -10.12 -23.95
C GLY A 193 -4.57 -9.35 -24.97
N ASN A 194 -5.34 -10.04 -25.80
CA ASN A 194 -6.25 -9.41 -26.77
C ASN A 194 -7.36 -8.58 -26.07
N LEU A 195 -7.92 -9.09 -24.96
CA LEU A 195 -8.89 -8.33 -24.17
C LEU A 195 -8.26 -7.09 -23.54
N ALA A 196 -7.05 -7.21 -23.00
CA ALA A 196 -6.31 -6.09 -22.42
C ALA A 196 -5.99 -5.04 -23.51
N GLY A 197 -5.53 -5.47 -24.69
CA GLY A 197 -5.28 -4.58 -25.83
C GLY A 197 -6.54 -3.83 -26.29
N ALA A 198 -7.66 -4.54 -26.42
CA ALA A 198 -8.94 -3.92 -26.79
C ALA A 198 -9.43 -2.92 -25.72
N LEU A 199 -9.26 -3.25 -24.44
CA LEU A 199 -9.60 -2.35 -23.33
C LEU A 199 -8.72 -1.10 -23.34
N PHE A 200 -7.41 -1.27 -23.60
CA PHE A 200 -6.46 -0.17 -23.72
C PHE A 200 -6.83 0.79 -24.85
N LEU A 201 -7.10 0.28 -26.04
CA LEU A 201 -7.50 1.12 -27.17
C LEU A 201 -8.79 1.91 -26.89
N ARG A 202 -9.77 1.29 -26.23
CA ARG A 202 -11.00 1.99 -25.82
C ARG A 202 -10.73 3.06 -24.77
N ALA A 203 -9.86 2.77 -23.80
CA ALA A 203 -9.46 3.72 -22.78
C ALA A 203 -8.72 4.92 -23.39
N TYR A 204 -7.81 4.65 -24.33
CA TYR A 204 -7.05 5.68 -25.05
C TYR A 204 -7.96 6.59 -25.87
N ALA A 205 -8.82 6.01 -26.70
CA ALA A 205 -9.79 6.79 -27.48
C ALA A 205 -10.74 7.61 -26.60
N ARG A 206 -11.09 7.10 -25.41
CA ARG A 206 -11.89 7.85 -24.43
C ARG A 206 -11.10 9.00 -23.82
N ALA A 207 -9.81 8.81 -23.49
CA ALA A 207 -8.97 9.86 -22.95
C ALA A 207 -8.91 11.08 -23.89
N GLY A 208 -8.73 10.87 -25.19
CA GLY A 208 -8.78 11.96 -26.19
C GLY A 208 -10.10 12.74 -26.16
N ARG A 209 -11.23 12.04 -26.18
CA ARG A 209 -12.55 12.70 -26.11
C ARG A 209 -12.77 13.47 -24.82
N VAL A 210 -12.24 12.97 -23.70
CA VAL A 210 -12.33 13.67 -22.40
C VAL A 210 -11.46 14.90 -22.38
N GLU A 211 -10.28 14.84 -22.97
CA GLU A 211 -9.37 15.98 -23.13
C GLU A 211 -10.01 17.08 -23.98
N GLU A 212 -10.52 16.74 -25.18
CA GLU A 212 -11.21 17.66 -26.08
C GLU A 212 -12.41 18.33 -25.37
N ALA A 213 -13.23 17.52 -24.68
CA ALA A 213 -14.37 18.03 -23.93
C ALA A 213 -13.96 18.94 -22.75
N ALA A 214 -12.84 18.66 -22.11
CA ALA A 214 -12.31 19.48 -21.04
C ALA A 214 -11.81 20.82 -21.59
N ILE A 215 -11.07 20.83 -22.69
CA ILE A 215 -10.60 22.05 -23.37
C ILE A 215 -11.79 22.91 -23.79
N ALA A 216 -12.82 22.31 -24.42
CA ALA A 216 -14.03 23.01 -24.82
C ALA A 216 -14.79 23.66 -23.63
N ARG A 217 -14.63 23.13 -22.43
CA ARG A 217 -15.19 23.69 -21.18
C ARG A 217 -14.24 24.67 -20.48
N GLY A 218 -13.13 25.04 -21.11
CA GLY A 218 -12.19 26.02 -20.59
C GLY A 218 -11.20 25.47 -19.57
N ALA A 219 -10.96 24.15 -19.55
CA ALA A 219 -9.94 23.56 -18.66
C ALA A 219 -8.54 24.04 -19.10
N ARG A 220 -7.86 24.76 -18.20
CA ARG A 220 -6.49 25.23 -18.40
C ARG A 220 -5.53 24.46 -17.53
N GLY A 221 -5.27 23.17 -17.87
CA GLY A 221 -4.29 22.33 -17.18
C GLY A 221 -4.72 21.77 -15.82
N SER A 222 -5.82 22.24 -15.21
CA SER A 222 -6.38 21.67 -13.99
C SER A 222 -7.88 21.46 -14.13
N LEU A 223 -8.33 20.25 -13.82
CA LEU A 223 -9.75 19.93 -13.67
C LEU A 223 -10.09 19.96 -12.19
N SER A 224 -11.05 20.78 -11.78
CA SER A 224 -11.59 20.73 -10.42
C SER A 224 -12.40 19.45 -10.24
N LEU A 225 -11.70 18.35 -9.96
CA LEU A 225 -12.30 17.04 -9.70
C LEU A 225 -12.59 16.88 -8.22
N GLY A 226 -13.69 17.42 -7.75
CA GLY A 226 -14.16 17.00 -6.46
C GLY A 226 -14.46 18.09 -5.45
N ALA A 227 -15.31 17.70 -4.50
CA ALA A 227 -15.81 18.49 -3.42
C ALA A 227 -14.66 19.08 -2.58
N GLN A 228 -14.83 20.33 -2.18
CA GLN A 228 -13.99 20.94 -1.15
C GLN A 228 -14.12 20.09 0.13
N ILE A 229 -13.05 19.43 0.50
CA ILE A 229 -13.00 18.64 1.73
C ILE A 229 -12.83 19.61 2.89
N ALA A 230 -13.85 19.71 3.74
CA ALA A 230 -13.75 20.51 4.95
C ALA A 230 -12.66 19.93 5.88
N PRO A 231 -11.73 20.76 6.37
CA PRO A 231 -10.61 20.27 7.18
C PRO A 231 -11.10 19.77 8.55
N ASP A 232 -10.95 18.47 8.79
CA ASP A 232 -11.09 17.88 10.13
C ASP A 232 -9.72 17.46 10.63
N THR A 233 -8.86 18.46 10.86
CA THR A 233 -7.45 18.27 11.17
C THR A 233 -7.19 17.91 12.64
N ARG A 234 -8.16 18.12 13.53
CA ARG A 234 -7.92 18.09 14.99
C ARG A 234 -7.51 16.73 15.54
N ILE A 235 -8.15 15.65 15.11
CA ILE A 235 -7.86 14.30 15.62
C ILE A 235 -6.57 13.75 15.00
N ALA A 236 -6.39 13.98 13.71
CA ALA A 236 -5.24 13.46 12.98
C ALA A 236 -3.93 14.17 13.36
N VAL A 237 -3.97 15.48 13.62
CA VAL A 237 -2.82 16.24 14.14
C VAL A 237 -2.47 15.79 15.56
N LYS A 238 -3.46 15.55 16.43
CA LYS A 238 -3.20 15.03 17.79
C LYS A 238 -2.56 13.65 17.77
N LEU A 239 -3.02 12.74 16.90
CA LEU A 239 -2.41 11.42 16.69
C LEU A 239 -0.99 11.53 16.10
N ALA A 240 -0.77 12.42 15.13
CA ALA A 240 0.55 12.66 14.56
C ALA A 240 1.52 13.21 15.61
N LEU A 241 1.10 14.20 16.39
CA LEU A 241 1.91 14.78 17.46
C LEU A 241 2.22 13.74 18.56
N ALA A 242 1.25 12.93 18.97
CA ALA A 242 1.45 11.85 19.92
C ALA A 242 2.44 10.80 19.41
N LEU A 243 2.36 10.42 18.14
CA LEU A 243 3.29 9.48 17.51
C LEU A 243 4.69 10.06 17.32
N VAL A 244 4.81 11.35 17.00
CA VAL A 244 6.11 12.04 16.91
C VAL A 244 6.74 12.20 18.27
N ALA A 245 5.99 12.66 19.28
CA ALA A 245 6.48 12.75 20.66
C ALA A 245 6.93 11.38 21.19
N PHE A 246 6.21 10.35 20.84
CA PHE A 246 6.55 8.99 21.23
C PHE A 246 7.79 8.47 20.48
N ALA A 247 7.93 8.76 19.19
CA ALA A 247 9.12 8.41 18.40
C ALA A 247 10.37 9.16 18.88
N THR A 248 10.24 10.42 19.31
CA THR A 248 11.36 11.21 19.87
C THR A 248 11.78 10.69 21.26
N ILE A 249 10.83 10.29 22.10
CA ILE A 249 11.14 9.67 23.42
C ILE A 249 11.80 8.30 23.19
N ALA A 250 11.33 7.50 22.26
CA ALA A 250 11.91 6.20 21.92
C ALA A 250 13.32 6.34 21.31
N ALA A 251 13.56 7.36 20.48
CA ALA A 251 14.88 7.66 19.93
C ALA A 251 15.83 8.22 20.99
N GLY A 252 15.35 9.08 21.90
CA GLY A 252 16.12 9.58 23.03
C GLY A 252 16.54 8.49 24.01
N GLY A 253 15.66 7.51 24.28
CA GLY A 253 15.99 6.34 25.09
C GLY A 253 16.98 5.37 24.44
N ALA A 254 17.11 5.40 23.10
CA ALA A 254 18.10 4.59 22.37
C ALA A 254 19.49 5.25 22.30
N LEU A 255 19.57 6.57 22.57
CA LEU A 255 20.83 7.35 22.59
C LEU A 255 21.49 7.38 23.97
N LEU A 256 20.81 6.92 25.02
CA LEU A 256 21.44 6.76 26.33
C LEU A 256 22.48 5.64 26.24
N PRO A 257 23.75 5.90 26.57
CA PRO A 257 24.80 4.90 26.53
C PRO A 257 24.40 3.74 27.44
N ARG A 258 24.41 2.54 26.91
CA ARG A 258 24.29 1.33 27.71
C ARG A 258 25.59 1.20 28.47
N PHE A 259 25.56 1.61 29.77
CA PHE A 259 26.56 1.20 30.72
C PHE A 259 26.49 -0.30 30.95
#